data_36ee32c014dfb61c14d36aa2797059dc
#
_entry.id   36ee32c014dfb61c14d36aa2797059dc
#
_cell.length_a   1.000
_cell.length_b   1.000
_cell.length_c   1.000
_cell.angle_alpha   90.00
_cell.angle_beta   90.00
_cell.angle_gamma   90.00
#
_symmetry.space_group_name_H-M   'P 1'
#
loop_
_entity.id
_entity.type
_entity.pdbx_description
1 polymer ?
#
loop_
_entity_poly.entity_id
_entity_poly.type
_entity_poly.pdbx_seq_one_letter_code
_entity_poly.pdbx_strand_id
1 'polypeptide(L)'
;MRSSNNRNSIANRAGTVSYGDFSWPDGSQYVGEIKNGQPDGYGTYTWPDGDRYVGFWSEGKRSGLGFHSRKNGYTYVGNFKDNLPQGSGSSIDSKGNCYSGDWKNGFQSGRGSIRDSVDGLLFYGEWIDGKPVFFDKKN
;
A
#
# COMPACT_ATOMS: atom_id res chain seq x y z
N MET A 1 4.93 19.35 -6.07
CA MET A 1 4.54 18.42 -7.11
C MET A 1 3.61 19.14 -8.08
N ARG A 2 3.83 19.00 -9.34
CA ARG A 2 3.05 19.74 -10.27
C ARG A 2 2.59 18.90 -11.43
N SER A 3 1.29 18.91 -11.68
CA SER A 3 0.70 18.18 -12.78
C SER A 3 1.04 18.87 -14.09
N SER A 4 1.47 18.11 -15.08
CA SER A 4 1.66 18.64 -16.43
C SER A 4 0.38 18.51 -17.23
N ASN A 5 -0.61 17.82 -16.69
CA ASN A 5 -1.79 17.51 -17.46
C ASN A 5 -2.96 17.21 -16.53
N ASN A 6 -3.98 18.00 -16.61
CA ASN A 6 -5.20 17.78 -15.83
C ASN A 6 -6.37 17.80 -16.81
N ARG A 7 -6.63 16.64 -17.45
CA ARG A 7 -7.58 16.62 -18.50
C ARG A 7 -8.99 16.39 -18.09
N ASN A 8 -9.20 15.59 -17.10
CA ASN A 8 -10.56 15.17 -16.77
C ASN A 8 -10.81 15.40 -15.31
N SER A 9 -11.05 16.63 -14.96
CA SER A 9 -11.43 16.95 -13.59
C SER A 9 -12.93 17.13 -13.57
N ILE A 10 -13.64 16.25 -12.89
CA ILE A 10 -15.09 16.26 -12.84
C ILE A 10 -15.56 16.33 -11.40
N ALA A 11 -16.35 17.32 -11.07
CA ALA A 11 -16.97 17.41 -9.75
C ALA A 11 -18.21 16.53 -9.77
N ASN A 12 -18.40 15.74 -8.72
CA ASN A 12 -19.61 14.94 -8.63
C ASN A 12 -20.78 15.82 -8.22
N ARG A 13 -21.95 15.21 -8.14
CA ARG A 13 -23.17 15.99 -7.89
C ARG A 13 -23.18 16.62 -6.53
N ALA A 14 -22.51 16.06 -5.55
CA ALA A 14 -22.44 16.66 -4.23
C ALA A 14 -21.55 17.90 -4.21
N GLY A 15 -20.78 18.13 -5.27
CA GLY A 15 -19.92 19.29 -5.34
C GLY A 15 -18.73 19.25 -4.42
N THR A 16 -18.49 18.11 -3.75
CA THR A 16 -17.41 18.00 -2.77
C THR A 16 -16.29 17.09 -3.23
N VAL A 17 -16.53 16.24 -4.23
CA VAL A 17 -15.55 15.28 -4.70
C VAL A 17 -15.29 15.54 -6.17
N SER A 18 -14.04 15.60 -6.54
CA SER A 18 -13.62 15.73 -7.92
C SER A 18 -12.78 14.53 -8.30
N TYR A 19 -12.73 14.27 -9.61
CA TYR A 19 -11.88 13.21 -10.14
C TYR A 19 -10.88 13.85 -11.07
N GLY A 20 -9.70 13.31 -11.11
CA GLY A 20 -8.67 13.84 -11.96
C GLY A 20 -7.82 12.75 -12.60
N ASP A 21 -7.16 13.14 -13.69
CA ASP A 21 -6.19 12.34 -14.41
C ASP A 21 -4.98 13.23 -14.57
N PHE A 22 -3.99 13.00 -13.71
CA PHE A 22 -2.80 13.85 -13.67
C PHE A 22 -1.58 13.06 -14.11
N SER A 23 -0.73 13.68 -14.91
CA SER A 23 0.53 13.09 -15.31
C SER A 23 1.63 14.10 -15.04
N TRP A 24 2.78 13.61 -14.60
CA TRP A 24 3.94 14.45 -14.32
C TRP A 24 5.06 14.13 -15.30
N PRO A 25 5.97 15.09 -15.50
CA PRO A 25 7.07 14.89 -16.47
C PRO A 25 7.95 13.68 -16.18
N ASP A 26 8.04 13.23 -14.92
CA ASP A 26 8.85 12.07 -14.56
C ASP A 26 8.19 10.75 -14.92
N GLY A 27 6.95 10.77 -15.42
CA GLY A 27 6.22 9.56 -15.78
C GLY A 27 5.25 9.09 -14.72
N SER A 28 5.18 9.76 -13.59
CA SER A 28 4.16 9.45 -12.58
C SER A 28 2.78 9.80 -13.08
N GLN A 29 1.78 9.08 -12.62
CA GLN A 29 0.40 9.33 -13.00
C GLN A 29 -0.53 9.04 -11.82
N TYR A 30 -1.56 9.87 -11.66
CA TYR A 30 -2.61 9.60 -10.69
C TYR A 30 -3.97 9.73 -11.38
N VAL A 31 -4.82 8.72 -11.18
CA VAL A 31 -6.19 8.73 -11.67
C VAL A 31 -7.09 8.41 -10.50
N GLY A 32 -7.98 9.33 -10.14
CA GLY A 32 -8.91 9.07 -9.05
C GLY A 32 -9.46 10.32 -8.43
N GLU A 33 -9.96 10.17 -7.22
CA GLU A 33 -10.60 11.26 -6.49
C GLU A 33 -9.55 12.24 -5.99
N ILE A 34 -9.88 13.52 -6.03
CA ILE A 34 -9.00 14.58 -5.57
C ILE A 34 -9.77 15.57 -4.72
N LYS A 35 -9.06 16.21 -3.80
CA LYS A 35 -9.59 17.26 -2.98
C LYS A 35 -8.46 18.23 -2.70
N ASN A 36 -8.70 19.52 -2.91
CA ASN A 36 -7.69 20.53 -2.70
C ASN A 36 -6.41 20.24 -3.48
N GLY A 37 -6.55 19.71 -4.70
CA GLY A 37 -5.42 19.50 -5.60
C GLY A 37 -4.57 18.28 -5.29
N GLN A 38 -5.02 17.39 -4.42
CA GLN A 38 -4.23 16.20 -4.06
C GLN A 38 -5.12 14.97 -3.95
N PRO A 39 -4.53 13.78 -4.05
CA PRO A 39 -5.30 12.55 -3.90
C PRO A 39 -6.06 12.53 -2.57
N ASP A 40 -7.34 12.20 -2.66
CA ASP A 40 -8.19 12.12 -1.48
C ASP A 40 -9.40 11.30 -1.88
N GLY A 41 -9.61 10.16 -1.25
CA GLY A 41 -10.60 9.19 -1.65
C GLY A 41 -9.95 8.06 -2.40
N TYR A 42 -10.64 7.47 -3.36
CA TYR A 42 -10.16 6.29 -4.06
C TYR A 42 -9.41 6.66 -5.34
N GLY A 43 -8.23 6.09 -5.54
CA GLY A 43 -7.47 6.40 -6.74
C GLY A 43 -6.29 5.48 -6.96
N THR A 44 -5.72 5.59 -8.17
CA THR A 44 -4.57 4.79 -8.60
C THR A 44 -3.39 5.70 -8.88
N TYR A 45 -2.27 5.40 -8.27
CA TYR A 45 -1.01 6.11 -8.51
C TYR A 45 -0.02 5.14 -9.13
N THR A 46 0.64 5.58 -10.19
CA THR A 46 1.69 4.80 -10.84
C THR A 46 2.97 5.61 -10.80
N TRP A 47 4.04 5.02 -10.25
CA TRP A 47 5.34 5.66 -10.17
C TRP A 47 6.14 5.41 -11.44
N PRO A 48 7.17 6.23 -11.69
CA PRO A 48 7.95 6.08 -12.94
C PRO A 48 8.60 4.73 -13.10
N ASP A 49 8.95 4.05 -12.02
CA ASP A 49 9.60 2.75 -12.08
C ASP A 49 8.63 1.59 -12.27
N GLY A 50 7.33 1.88 -12.35
CA GLY A 50 6.32 0.85 -12.53
C GLY A 50 5.63 0.39 -11.26
N ASP A 51 6.05 0.89 -10.11
CA ASP A 51 5.33 0.63 -8.88
C ASP A 51 3.93 1.23 -8.97
N ARG A 52 2.98 0.63 -8.26
CA ARG A 52 1.59 1.04 -8.40
C ARG A 52 0.83 0.88 -7.09
N TYR A 53 -0.03 1.84 -6.79
CA TYR A 53 -0.92 1.76 -5.64
C TYR A 53 -2.35 1.99 -6.10
N VAL A 54 -3.27 1.13 -5.66
CA VAL A 54 -4.69 1.27 -5.93
C VAL A 54 -5.40 1.21 -4.58
N GLY A 55 -6.11 2.27 -4.22
CA GLY A 55 -6.82 2.27 -2.96
C GLY A 55 -7.15 3.66 -2.47
N PHE A 56 -7.26 3.78 -1.16
CA PHE A 56 -7.74 5.01 -0.55
C PHE A 56 -6.60 5.93 -0.17
N TRP A 57 -6.90 7.22 -0.23
CA TRP A 57 -5.98 8.32 0.03
C TRP A 57 -6.64 9.31 0.96
N SER A 58 -5.85 9.99 1.75
CA SER A 58 -6.30 11.08 2.58
C SER A 58 -5.25 12.17 2.57
N GLU A 59 -5.62 13.35 2.09
CA GLU A 59 -4.73 14.50 2.06
C GLU A 59 -3.38 14.17 1.43
N GLY A 60 -3.43 13.49 0.30
CA GLY A 60 -2.23 13.16 -0.47
C GLY A 60 -1.45 11.98 0.04
N LYS A 61 -1.93 11.27 1.06
CA LYS A 61 -1.23 10.12 1.62
C LYS A 61 -2.08 8.86 1.49
N ARG A 62 -1.42 7.73 1.29
CA ARG A 62 -2.12 6.45 1.29
C ARG A 62 -2.70 6.21 2.67
N SER A 63 -3.99 5.92 2.72
CA SER A 63 -4.70 5.83 3.99
C SER A 63 -5.91 4.94 3.83
N GLY A 64 -6.06 3.95 4.69
CA GLY A 64 -7.15 3.00 4.58
C GLY A 64 -6.77 1.83 3.71
N LEU A 65 -7.75 1.15 3.16
CA LEU A 65 -7.51 -0.07 2.39
C LEU A 65 -6.82 0.24 1.07
N GLY A 66 -5.80 -0.52 0.75
CA GLY A 66 -5.10 -0.33 -0.51
C GLY A 66 -4.31 -1.54 -0.94
N PHE A 67 -3.91 -1.54 -2.21
CA PHE A 67 -3.11 -2.58 -2.83
C PHE A 67 -1.89 -1.92 -3.46
N HIS A 68 -0.72 -2.33 -3.02
CA HIS A 68 0.54 -1.79 -3.52
C HIS A 68 1.30 -2.91 -4.21
N SER A 69 1.73 -2.69 -5.44
CA SER A 69 2.54 -3.65 -6.15
C SER A 69 3.83 -2.99 -6.62
N ARG A 70 4.93 -3.72 -6.53
CA ARG A 70 6.23 -3.25 -6.99
C ARG A 70 6.65 -4.03 -8.21
N LYS A 71 7.50 -3.41 -9.00
CA LYS A 71 7.99 -4.04 -10.21
C LYS A 71 8.70 -5.36 -9.93
N ASN A 72 9.33 -5.49 -8.76
CA ASN A 72 10.05 -6.71 -8.41
C ASN A 72 9.17 -7.87 -7.99
N GLY A 73 7.84 -7.68 -8.00
CA GLY A 73 6.91 -8.74 -7.61
C GLY A 73 6.38 -8.64 -6.20
N TYR A 74 6.91 -7.71 -5.39
CA TYR A 74 6.37 -7.50 -4.05
C TYR A 74 4.95 -6.93 -4.15
N THR A 75 4.03 -7.45 -3.34
CA THR A 75 2.69 -6.89 -3.23
C THR A 75 2.29 -6.80 -1.77
N TYR A 76 1.47 -5.81 -1.48
CA TYR A 76 0.84 -5.67 -0.17
C TYR A 76 -0.62 -5.30 -0.38
N VAL A 77 -1.51 -5.95 0.34
CA VAL A 77 -2.92 -5.57 0.38
C VAL A 77 -3.34 -5.47 1.84
N GLY A 78 -3.91 -4.32 2.21
CA GLY A 78 -4.33 -4.11 3.58
C GLY A 78 -4.43 -2.65 3.91
N ASN A 79 -4.36 -2.35 5.18
CA ASN A 79 -4.55 -1.00 5.65
C ASN A 79 -3.27 -0.18 5.62
N PHE A 80 -3.42 1.10 5.31
CA PHE A 80 -2.35 2.08 5.30
C PHE A 80 -2.70 3.22 6.24
N LYS A 81 -1.69 3.85 6.77
CA LYS A 81 -1.82 5.09 7.50
C LYS A 81 -0.58 5.92 7.24
N ASP A 82 -0.76 7.16 6.80
CA ASP A 82 0.34 8.07 6.52
C ASP A 82 1.39 7.43 5.64
N ASN A 83 0.94 6.83 4.52
CA ASN A 83 1.79 6.22 3.49
C ASN A 83 2.42 4.88 3.88
N LEU A 84 2.14 4.35 5.03
CA LEU A 84 2.78 3.11 5.48
C LEU A 84 1.75 2.05 5.83
N PRO A 85 2.06 0.77 5.56
CA PRO A 85 1.23 -0.31 6.07
C PRO A 85 1.07 -0.23 7.58
N GLN A 86 -0.17 -0.33 8.03
CA GLN A 86 -0.48 -0.18 9.44
C GLN A 86 -1.80 -0.90 9.70
N GLY A 87 -1.87 -1.70 10.75
CA GLY A 87 -3.08 -2.46 11.05
C GLY A 87 -2.96 -3.85 10.49
N SER A 88 -3.95 -4.33 9.75
CA SER A 88 -3.87 -5.67 9.19
C SER A 88 -3.61 -5.64 7.70
N GLY A 89 -2.88 -6.63 7.23
CA GLY A 89 -2.58 -6.74 5.82
C GLY A 89 -1.83 -8.01 5.49
N SER A 90 -1.68 -8.24 4.19
CA SER A 90 -0.98 -9.41 3.66
C SER A 90 0.01 -8.97 2.61
N SER A 91 1.17 -9.61 2.59
CA SER A 91 2.18 -9.30 1.60
C SER A 91 2.71 -10.57 0.96
N ILE A 92 3.19 -10.41 -0.29
CA ILE A 92 3.94 -11.46 -0.98
C ILE A 92 5.24 -10.79 -1.38
N ASP A 93 6.37 -11.37 -0.96
CA ASP A 93 7.64 -10.78 -1.32
C ASP A 93 8.09 -11.25 -2.71
N SER A 94 9.22 -10.74 -3.18
CA SER A 94 9.69 -11.04 -4.53
C SER A 94 10.05 -12.51 -4.73
N LYS A 95 10.19 -13.26 -3.65
CA LYS A 95 10.46 -14.70 -3.71
C LYS A 95 9.21 -15.53 -3.55
N GLY A 96 8.06 -14.89 -3.35
CA GLY A 96 6.78 -15.60 -3.20
C GLY A 96 6.42 -15.98 -1.78
N ASN A 97 7.18 -15.55 -0.77
CA ASN A 97 6.82 -15.80 0.61
C ASN A 97 5.63 -14.93 1.00
N CYS A 98 4.65 -15.51 1.67
CA CYS A 98 3.40 -14.82 2.00
C CYS A 98 3.29 -14.57 3.49
N TYR A 99 3.10 -13.31 3.86
CA TYR A 99 2.83 -12.93 5.25
C TYR A 99 1.39 -12.44 5.36
N SER A 100 0.75 -12.77 6.48
CA SER A 100 -0.59 -12.25 6.77
C SER A 100 -0.68 -11.97 8.26
N GLY A 101 -1.06 -10.76 8.62
CA GLY A 101 -1.16 -10.41 10.02
C GLY A 101 -1.10 -8.92 10.27
N ASP A 102 -0.53 -8.57 11.41
CA ASP A 102 -0.47 -7.19 11.87
C ASP A 102 0.74 -6.45 11.33
N TRP A 103 0.57 -5.16 11.13
CA TRP A 103 1.60 -4.28 10.60
C TRP A 103 1.66 -3.01 11.42
N LYS A 104 2.85 -2.47 11.56
CA LYS A 104 3.05 -1.21 12.26
C LYS A 104 4.17 -0.44 11.58
N ASN A 105 3.86 0.79 11.16
CA ASN A 105 4.84 1.68 10.54
C ASN A 105 5.61 1.03 9.40
N GLY A 106 4.90 0.24 8.58
CA GLY A 106 5.50 -0.37 7.40
C GLY A 106 6.13 -1.73 7.61
N PHE A 107 6.14 -2.26 8.83
CA PHE A 107 6.75 -3.55 9.12
C PHE A 107 5.76 -4.51 9.75
N GLN A 108 5.99 -5.81 9.54
CA GLN A 108 5.23 -6.82 10.25
C GLN A 108 5.49 -6.65 11.75
N SER A 109 4.44 -6.60 12.54
CA SER A 109 4.58 -6.35 13.96
C SER A 109 3.31 -6.77 14.65
N GLY A 110 3.42 -7.58 15.70
CA GLY A 110 2.27 -8.14 16.38
C GLY A 110 2.08 -9.58 15.99
N ARG A 111 0.85 -10.00 15.73
CA ARG A 111 0.57 -11.40 15.39
C ARG A 111 0.53 -11.58 13.89
N GLY A 112 1.15 -12.64 13.41
CA GLY A 112 1.12 -12.91 12.00
C GLY A 112 1.67 -14.27 11.64
N SER A 113 1.41 -14.68 10.40
CA SER A 113 1.90 -15.93 9.87
C SER A 113 2.64 -15.68 8.57
N ILE A 114 3.63 -16.53 8.31
CA ILE A 114 4.35 -16.48 7.05
C ILE A 114 4.45 -17.90 6.49
N ARG A 115 4.24 -18.00 5.17
CA ARG A 115 4.38 -19.25 4.45
C ARG A 115 5.55 -19.12 3.50
N ASP A 116 6.50 -20.02 3.63
CA ASP A 116 7.66 -20.07 2.78
C ASP A 116 7.28 -20.59 1.40
N SER A 117 7.73 -19.95 0.35
CA SER A 117 7.36 -20.31 -1.03
C SER A 117 8.08 -21.56 -1.51
N VAL A 118 9.21 -21.92 -0.92
CA VAL A 118 10.01 -23.03 -1.38
C VAL A 118 9.53 -24.34 -0.81
N ASP A 119 9.45 -24.43 0.52
CA ASP A 119 9.08 -25.69 1.16
C ASP A 119 7.72 -25.63 1.84
N GLY A 120 7.01 -24.52 1.74
CA GLY A 120 5.67 -24.41 2.28
C GLY A 120 5.60 -24.35 3.79
N LEU A 121 6.73 -24.20 4.46
CA LEU A 121 6.71 -24.13 5.91
C LEU A 121 5.95 -22.90 6.37
N LEU A 122 5.24 -23.07 7.48
CA LEU A 122 4.40 -22.02 8.03
C LEU A 122 4.85 -21.69 9.44
N PHE A 123 5.12 -20.42 9.69
CA PHE A 123 5.37 -19.94 11.04
C PHE A 123 4.24 -19.00 11.43
N TYR A 124 3.71 -19.18 12.63
CA TYR A 124 2.68 -18.32 13.17
C TYR A 124 3.11 -17.88 14.56
N GLY A 125 3.06 -16.60 14.84
CA GLY A 125 3.45 -16.12 16.16
C GLY A 125 3.60 -14.62 16.20
N GLU A 126 4.52 -14.17 17.04
CA GLU A 126 4.77 -12.75 17.26
C GLU A 126 5.83 -12.22 16.32
N TRP A 127 5.68 -10.97 15.94
CA TRP A 127 6.59 -10.28 15.03
C TRP A 127 6.96 -8.93 15.61
N ILE A 128 8.21 -8.52 15.40
CA ILE A 128 8.68 -7.20 15.77
C ILE A 128 9.54 -6.67 14.64
N ASP A 129 9.17 -5.50 14.13
CA ASP A 129 9.93 -4.77 13.11
C ASP A 129 10.35 -5.67 11.94
N GLY A 130 9.39 -6.44 11.44
CA GLY A 130 9.59 -7.24 10.24
C GLY A 130 10.20 -8.61 10.49
N LYS A 131 10.42 -9.00 11.73
CA LYS A 131 11.06 -10.26 12.03
C LYS A 131 10.22 -11.09 13.00
N PRO A 132 10.19 -12.41 12.78
CA PRO A 132 9.49 -13.27 13.72
C PRO A 132 10.26 -13.35 15.03
N VAL A 133 9.54 -13.46 16.13
CA VAL A 133 10.13 -13.59 17.45
C VAL A 133 10.09 -15.06 17.82
N PHE A 134 11.27 -15.65 18.00
CA PHE A 134 11.37 -17.03 18.41
C PHE A 134 11.74 -17.07 19.88
N PHE A 135 10.93 -17.77 20.66
CA PHE A 135 11.23 -17.90 22.07
C PHE A 135 12.18 -19.05 22.30
N ASP A 136 13.17 -18.83 23.13
CA ASP A 136 14.11 -19.86 23.48
C ASP A 136 13.43 -20.85 24.39
N LYS A 137 13.42 -22.11 23.97
CA LYS A 137 12.79 -23.10 24.75
C LYS A 137 13.67 -23.75 25.73
N LYS A 138 14.70 -23.18 26.14
CA LYS A 138 15.50 -23.70 27.05
C LYS A 138 14.84 -23.95 28.29
N ASN A 139 14.86 -24.81 28.85
CA ASN A 139 14.17 -25.04 30.03
C ASN A 139 14.84 -25.47 31.07
#